data_2adf4df1dccd3d27951a85423524eadf
#
_entry.id   2adf4df1dccd3d27951a85423524eadf
#
_cell.length_a   1.000
_cell.length_b   1.000
_cell.length_c   1.000
_cell.angle_alpha   90.00
_cell.angle_beta   90.00
_cell.angle_gamma   90.00
#
_symmetry.space_group_name_H-M   'P 1'
#
loop_
_entity.id
_entity.type
_entity.pdbx_description
1 polymer ?
#
loop_
_entity_poly.entity_id
_entity_poly.type
_entity_poly.pdbx_seq_one_letter_code
_entity_poly.pdbx_strand_id
1 'polypeptide(L)' 'ADAEERSRTLLADTDEKERKMIFEAENKAALAKGIFEDQVKKAAVHRQHMMSILEGQMELLKNFSKDTEK' A
#
# COMPACT_ATOMS: atom_id res chain seq x y z
N ALA A 1 30.21 -42.82 5.09
CA ALA A 1 28.90 -42.90 4.41
C ALA A 1 27.82 -42.18 5.21
N ASP A 2 27.66 -42.47 6.51
CA ASP A 2 26.61 -41.84 7.34
C ASP A 2 26.84 -40.33 7.57
N ALA A 3 28.10 -39.91 7.69
CA ALA A 3 28.42 -38.50 7.91
C ALA A 3 28.15 -37.67 6.66
N GLU A 4 28.39 -38.22 5.47
CA GLU A 4 28.09 -37.55 4.21
C GLU A 4 26.59 -37.42 3.95
N GLU A 5 25.83 -38.47 4.27
CA GLU A 5 24.39 -38.46 4.13
C GLU A 5 23.75 -37.44 5.08
N ARG A 6 24.20 -37.38 6.34
CA ARG A 6 23.73 -36.41 7.33
C ARG A 6 24.04 -34.98 6.87
N SER A 7 25.22 -34.78 6.31
CA SER A 7 25.62 -33.46 5.81
C SER A 7 24.76 -33.04 4.64
N ARG A 8 24.46 -33.94 3.70
CA ARG A 8 23.56 -33.66 2.57
C ARG A 8 22.15 -33.37 3.03
N THR A 9 21.64 -34.14 3.99
CA THR A 9 20.30 -33.92 4.54
C THR A 9 20.21 -32.58 5.25
N LEU A 10 21.23 -32.21 6.02
CA LEU A 10 21.26 -30.93 6.72
C LEU A 10 21.30 -29.76 5.76
N LEU A 11 22.09 -29.86 4.67
CA LEU A 11 22.15 -28.83 3.64
C LEU A 11 20.83 -28.69 2.90
N ALA A 12 20.20 -29.83 2.56
CA ALA A 12 18.89 -29.81 1.92
C ALA A 12 17.81 -29.18 2.80
N ASP A 13 17.81 -29.49 4.09
CA ASP A 13 16.89 -28.91 5.07
C ASP A 13 17.11 -27.41 5.22
N THR A 14 18.37 -26.97 5.25
CA THR A 14 18.73 -25.56 5.33
C THR A 14 18.28 -24.80 4.09
N ASP A 15 18.50 -25.35 2.91
CA ASP A 15 18.05 -24.77 1.64
C ASP A 15 16.51 -24.62 1.62
N GLU A 16 15.81 -25.65 2.07
CA GLU A 16 14.35 -25.61 2.11
C GLU A 16 13.85 -24.52 3.07
N LYS A 17 14.46 -24.41 4.25
CA LYS A 17 14.13 -23.37 5.22
C LYS A 17 14.40 -21.98 4.66
N GLU A 18 15.52 -21.78 3.99
CA GLU A 18 15.86 -20.52 3.36
C GLU A 18 14.84 -20.13 2.29
N ARG A 19 14.46 -21.09 1.44
CA ARG A 19 13.45 -20.84 0.40
C ARG A 19 12.10 -20.45 0.99
N LYS A 20 11.69 -21.11 2.06
CA LYS A 20 10.44 -20.77 2.77
C LYS A 20 10.51 -19.36 3.37
N MET A 21 11.64 -19.03 3.98
CA MET A 21 11.82 -17.68 4.56
C MET A 21 11.78 -16.60 3.50
N ILE A 22 12.44 -16.82 2.37
CA ILE A 22 12.43 -15.88 1.23
C ILE A 22 10.99 -15.72 0.70
N PHE A 23 10.30 -16.83 0.50
CA PHE A 23 8.94 -16.84 -0.01
C PHE A 23 7.99 -16.07 0.92
N GLU A 24 8.09 -16.31 2.23
CA GLU A 24 7.29 -15.59 3.23
C GLU A 24 7.60 -14.10 3.25
N ALA A 25 8.89 -13.74 3.16
CA ALA A 25 9.31 -12.36 3.12
C ALA A 25 8.80 -11.64 1.86
N GLU A 26 8.87 -12.31 0.72
CA GLU A 26 8.34 -11.78 -0.55
C GLU A 26 6.83 -11.58 -0.48
N ASN A 27 6.11 -12.53 0.10
CA ASN A 27 4.66 -12.41 0.29
C ASN A 27 4.29 -11.26 1.21
N LYS A 28 5.00 -11.10 2.32
CA LYS A 28 4.78 -9.98 3.25
C LYS A 28 5.06 -8.64 2.59
N ALA A 29 6.14 -8.57 1.80
CA ALA A 29 6.49 -7.36 1.07
C ALA A 29 5.42 -7.02 0.02
N ALA A 30 4.91 -8.01 -0.71
CA ALA A 30 3.85 -7.81 -1.68
C ALA A 30 2.55 -7.32 -1.03
N LEU A 31 2.18 -7.89 0.12
CA LEU A 31 1.01 -7.45 0.88
C LEU A 31 1.17 -6.01 1.38
N ALA A 32 2.33 -5.69 1.93
CA ALA A 32 2.63 -4.34 2.42
C ALA A 32 2.57 -3.31 1.28
N LYS A 33 3.10 -3.66 0.11
CA LYS A 33 3.04 -2.82 -1.08
C LYS A 33 1.60 -2.59 -1.52
N GLY A 34 0.78 -3.64 -1.54
CA GLY A 34 -0.63 -3.55 -1.89
C GLY A 34 -1.41 -2.64 -0.95
N ILE A 35 -1.17 -2.78 0.36
CA ILE A 35 -1.80 -1.92 1.38
C ILE A 35 -1.38 -0.47 1.17
N PHE A 36 -0.11 -0.22 0.94
CA PHE A 36 0.40 1.13 0.70
C PHE A 36 -0.23 1.76 -0.55
N GLU A 37 -0.28 1.02 -1.65
CA GLU A 37 -0.91 1.49 -2.89
C GLU A 37 -2.39 1.82 -2.69
N ASP A 38 -3.09 0.99 -1.92
CA ASP A 38 -4.50 1.22 -1.59
C ASP A 38 -4.67 2.50 -0.76
N GLN A 39 -3.81 2.73 0.22
CA GLN A 39 -3.82 3.94 1.04
C GLN A 39 -3.55 5.19 0.22
N VAL A 40 -2.61 5.11 -0.73
CA VAL A 40 -2.32 6.22 -1.63
C VAL A 40 -3.52 6.57 -2.49
N LYS A 41 -4.21 5.55 -3.02
CA LYS A 41 -5.43 5.75 -3.81
C LYS A 41 -6.54 6.40 -2.98
N LYS A 42 -6.74 5.92 -1.76
CA LYS A 42 -7.75 6.47 -0.85
C LYS A 42 -7.45 7.93 -0.51
N ALA A 43 -6.19 8.25 -0.27
CA ALA A 43 -5.76 9.62 0.01
C ALA A 43 -6.02 10.53 -1.19
N ALA A 44 -5.78 10.07 -2.41
CA ALA A 44 -6.03 10.83 -3.62
C ALA A 44 -7.52 11.10 -3.81
N VAL A 45 -8.36 10.10 -3.60
CA VAL A 45 -9.83 10.25 -3.66
C VAL A 45 -10.31 11.25 -2.61
N HIS A 46 -9.81 11.14 -1.39
CA HIS A 46 -10.15 12.05 -0.31
C HIS A 46 -9.79 13.50 -0.64
N ARG A 47 -8.59 13.71 -1.18
CA ARG A 47 -8.13 15.05 -1.60
C ARG A 47 -9.04 15.63 -2.68
N GLN A 48 -9.37 14.82 -3.68
CA GLN A 48 -10.26 15.24 -4.76
C GLN A 48 -11.65 15.61 -4.25
N HIS A 49 -12.17 14.83 -3.30
CA HIS A 49 -13.45 15.10 -2.66
C HIS A 49 -13.43 16.42 -1.88
N MET A 50 -12.36 16.65 -1.12
CA MET A 50 -12.18 17.91 -0.39
C MET A 50 -12.08 19.11 -1.30
N MET A 51 -11.35 18.97 -2.42
CA MET A 51 -11.25 20.04 -3.41
C MET A 51 -12.59 20.37 -4.04
N SER A 52 -13.41 19.36 -4.34
CA SER A 52 -14.76 19.59 -4.86
C SER A 52 -15.63 20.35 -3.87
N ILE A 53 -15.55 20.01 -2.58
CA ILE A 53 -16.28 20.71 -1.54
C ILE A 53 -15.84 22.17 -1.45
N LEU A 54 -14.53 22.42 -1.48
CA LEU A 54 -13.99 23.79 -1.42
C LEU A 54 -14.41 24.62 -2.64
N GLU A 55 -14.37 24.04 -3.82
CA GLU A 55 -14.82 24.70 -5.04
C GLU A 55 -16.30 25.06 -4.97
N GLY A 56 -17.13 24.16 -4.45
CA GLY A 56 -18.55 24.42 -4.25
C GLY A 56 -18.80 25.56 -3.26
N GLN A 57 -18.03 25.61 -2.17
CA GLN A 57 -18.12 26.70 -1.19
C GLN A 57 -17.67 28.03 -1.79
N MET A 58 -16.61 28.02 -2.59
CA MET A 58 -16.14 29.24 -3.25
C MET A 58 -17.18 29.78 -4.24
N GLU A 59 -17.85 28.89 -4.96
CA GLU A 59 -18.90 29.28 -5.89
C GLU A 59 -20.10 29.87 -5.14
N LEU A 60 -20.49 29.30 -4.03
CA LEU A 60 -21.52 29.85 -3.18
C LEU A 60 -21.19 31.26 -2.67
N LEU A 61 -19.95 31.47 -2.27
CA LEU A 61 -19.47 32.79 -1.83
C LEU A 61 -19.50 33.82 -2.95
N LYS A 62 -19.12 33.43 -4.17
CA LYS A 62 -19.21 34.29 -5.34
C LYS A 62 -20.65 34.72 -5.61
N ASN A 63 -21.57 33.75 -5.58
CA ASN A 63 -22.98 34.04 -5.79
C ASN A 63 -23.55 34.95 -4.71
N PHE A 64 -23.16 34.71 -3.46
CA PHE A 64 -23.55 35.56 -2.35
C PHE A 64 -23.03 37.00 -2.51
N SER A 65 -21.79 37.18 -2.94
CA SER A 65 -21.19 38.48 -3.22
C SER A 65 -21.91 39.21 -4.33
N LYS A 66 -22.29 38.52 -5.39
CA LYS A 66 -23.05 39.11 -6.50
C LYS A 66 -24.42 39.59 -6.04
N ASP A 67 -25.09 38.83 -5.21
CA ASP A 67 -26.42 39.21 -4.69
C ASP A 67 -26.34 40.41 -3.75
N THR A 68 -25.26 40.55 -2.98
CA THR A 68 -25.05 41.68 -2.08
C THR A 68 -24.60 42.96 -2.78
N GLU A 69 -24.00 42.85 -3.94
CA GLU A 69 -23.55 44.01 -4.75
C GLU A 69 -24.70 44.72 -5.48
N LYS A 70 -25.84 44.05 -5.52
CA LYS A 70 -27.05 44.67 -6.10
C LYS A 70 -27.74 45.51 -5.06
#